data_f0b15ce6e96163ecbac23b000490c541
#
_entry.id   f0b15ce6e96163ecbac23b000490c541
#
_cell.length_a   1.000
_cell.length_b   1.000
_cell.length_c   1.000
_cell.angle_alpha   90.00
_cell.angle_beta   90.00
_cell.angle_gamma   90.00
#
_symmetry.space_group_name_H-M   'P 1'
#
loop_
_entity.id
_entity.type
_entity.pdbx_description
1 polymer ?
#
loop_
_entity_poly.entity_id
_entity_poly.type
_entity_poly.pdbx_seq_one_letter_code
_entity_poly.pdbx_strand_id
1 'polypeptide(L)'
;MTLKRMDNVGIVVESLDTAISFFTELGLKLEGRATVEGEWAGRVTGLGTQRVEIAMMVTPDGHSRLEISRFLTPPVVADHRNAPVNALGYLRVMFTV
;
A
#
# COMPACT_ATOMS: atom_id res chain seq x y z
N MET A 1 23.51 5.52 -10.66
CA MET A 1 22.82 5.56 -9.37
C MET A 1 22.65 4.16 -8.83
N THR A 2 22.96 3.96 -7.56
CA THR A 2 22.85 2.65 -6.91
C THR A 2 21.71 2.71 -5.87
N LEU A 3 20.82 1.74 -5.92
CA LEU A 3 19.75 1.63 -4.93
C LEU A 3 20.35 1.27 -3.57
N LYS A 4 19.83 1.86 -2.50
CA LYS A 4 20.28 1.59 -1.13
C LYS A 4 19.44 0.50 -0.46
N ARG A 5 18.13 0.53 -0.66
CA ARG A 5 17.20 -0.41 -0.05
C ARG A 5 15.82 -0.30 -0.71
N MET A 6 15.01 -1.30 -0.46
CA MET A 6 13.58 -1.21 -0.76
C MET A 6 12.90 -0.60 0.46
N ASP A 7 12.19 0.50 0.28
CA ASP A 7 11.58 1.22 1.40
C ASP A 7 10.27 0.58 1.84
N ASN A 8 9.35 0.37 0.91
CA ASN A 8 8.08 -0.28 1.20
C ASN A 8 7.47 -0.90 -0.07
N VAL A 9 6.43 -1.70 0.14
CA VAL A 9 5.55 -2.19 -0.93
C VAL A 9 4.18 -1.58 -0.72
N GLY A 10 3.61 -1.00 -1.76
CA GLY A 10 2.29 -0.37 -1.71
C GLY A 10 1.18 -1.33 -2.10
N ILE A 11 0.09 -1.31 -1.34
CA ILE A 11 -1.11 -2.11 -1.60
C ILE A 11 -2.33 -1.19 -1.52
N VAL A 12 -3.15 -1.21 -2.56
CA VAL A 12 -4.41 -0.45 -2.59
C VAL A 12 -5.53 -1.33 -2.06
N VAL A 13 -6.30 -0.83 -1.11
CA VAL A 13 -7.39 -1.56 -0.44
C VAL A 13 -8.68 -0.74 -0.45
N GLU A 14 -9.80 -1.40 -0.23
CA GLU A 14 -11.09 -0.73 -0.11
C GLU A 14 -11.32 -0.15 1.28
N SER A 15 -10.85 -0.84 2.33
CA SER A 15 -11.01 -0.43 3.72
C SER A 15 -9.65 -0.42 4.41
N LEU A 16 -9.21 0.77 4.81
CA LEU A 16 -7.96 0.92 5.52
C LEU A 16 -8.01 0.24 6.90
N ASP A 17 -9.12 0.43 7.63
CA ASP A 17 -9.26 -0.14 8.97
C ASP A 17 -9.26 -1.67 8.95
N THR A 18 -9.94 -2.28 7.99
CA THR A 18 -9.94 -3.74 7.83
C THR A 18 -8.53 -4.26 7.52
N ALA A 19 -7.81 -3.59 6.63
CA ALA A 19 -6.45 -3.98 6.28
C ALA A 19 -5.50 -3.83 7.46
N ILE A 20 -5.60 -2.74 8.22
CA ILE A 20 -4.79 -2.53 9.43
C ILE A 20 -5.04 -3.64 10.44
N SER A 21 -6.31 -3.99 10.68
CA SER A 21 -6.66 -5.08 11.61
C SER A 21 -6.07 -6.41 11.15
N PHE A 22 -6.18 -6.71 9.86
CA PHE A 22 -5.64 -7.94 9.29
C PHE A 22 -4.13 -8.06 9.51
N PHE A 23 -3.38 -7.02 9.15
CA PHE A 23 -1.93 -7.06 9.28
C PHE A 23 -1.47 -6.98 10.74
N THR A 24 -2.24 -6.32 11.60
CA THR A 24 -1.97 -6.32 13.04
C THR A 24 -2.08 -7.72 13.63
N GLU A 25 -3.07 -8.50 13.22
CA GLU A 25 -3.20 -9.89 13.64
C GLU A 25 -2.01 -10.75 13.19
N LEU A 26 -1.40 -10.43 12.05
CA LEU A 26 -0.21 -11.13 11.58
C LEU A 26 1.07 -10.71 12.32
N GLY A 27 1.00 -9.68 13.16
CA GLY A 27 2.13 -9.22 13.94
C GLY A 27 2.78 -7.93 13.45
N LEU A 28 2.29 -7.33 12.37
CA LEU A 28 2.78 -6.02 11.95
C LEU A 28 2.25 -4.94 12.89
N LYS A 29 2.99 -3.84 12.99
CA LYS A 29 2.59 -2.71 13.82
C LYS A 29 2.25 -1.52 12.94
N LEU A 30 1.19 -0.80 13.31
CA LEU A 30 0.86 0.47 12.67
C LEU A 30 1.90 1.51 13.10
N GLU A 31 2.67 2.02 12.13
CA GLU A 31 3.68 3.03 12.35
C GLU A 31 3.11 4.45 12.23
N GLY A 32 2.13 4.63 11.35
CA GLY A 32 1.48 5.91 11.18
C GLY A 32 0.36 5.88 10.14
N ARG A 33 -0.52 6.89 10.21
CA ARG A 33 -1.58 7.12 9.23
C ARG A 33 -1.52 8.58 8.79
N ALA A 34 -1.82 8.83 7.52
CA ALA A 34 -1.88 10.19 6.99
C ALA A 34 -2.83 10.25 5.79
N THR A 35 -3.28 11.47 5.49
CA THR A 35 -3.96 11.76 4.23
C THR A 35 -2.99 12.52 3.35
N VAL A 36 -2.77 12.02 2.14
CA VAL A 36 -1.94 12.65 1.12
C VAL A 36 -2.85 13.20 0.05
N GLU A 37 -2.74 14.49 -0.24
CA GLU A 37 -3.58 15.15 -1.23
C GLU A 37 -2.84 16.27 -1.97
N GLY A 38 -3.40 16.71 -3.09
CA GLY A 38 -2.88 17.82 -3.88
C GLY A 38 -2.36 17.40 -5.24
N GLU A 39 -1.99 18.43 -6.02
CA GLU A 39 -1.54 18.23 -7.40
C GLU A 39 -0.19 17.51 -7.50
N TRP A 40 0.71 17.77 -6.55
CA TRP A 40 2.02 17.13 -6.58
C TRP A 40 1.92 15.60 -6.48
N ALA A 41 1.01 15.11 -5.64
CA ALA A 41 0.78 13.67 -5.51
C ALA A 41 0.23 13.08 -6.82
N GLY A 42 -0.68 13.79 -7.46
CA GLY A 42 -1.22 13.40 -8.76
C GLY A 42 -0.15 13.39 -9.85
N ARG A 43 0.80 14.33 -9.81
CA ARG A 43 1.91 14.34 -10.78
C ARG A 43 2.81 13.12 -10.63
N VAL A 44 3.04 12.66 -9.41
CA VAL A 44 3.84 11.46 -9.15
C VAL A 44 3.16 10.19 -9.68
N THR A 45 1.84 10.09 -9.51
CA THR A 45 1.06 8.91 -9.91
C THR A 45 0.45 8.99 -11.31
N GLY A 46 0.39 10.18 -11.89
CA GLY A 46 -0.27 10.41 -13.18
C GLY A 46 -1.79 10.52 -13.09
N LEU A 47 -2.36 10.60 -11.89
CA LEU A 47 -3.81 10.65 -11.69
C LEU A 47 -4.40 12.05 -11.60
N GLY A 48 -3.57 13.10 -11.71
CA GLY A 48 -4.01 14.47 -11.50
C GLY A 48 -4.18 14.76 -10.01
N THR A 49 -5.15 15.59 -9.64
CA THR A 49 -5.43 15.86 -8.21
C THR A 49 -5.92 14.59 -7.55
N GLN A 50 -5.28 14.20 -6.45
CA GLN A 50 -5.69 13.00 -5.71
C GLN A 50 -5.79 13.26 -4.22
N ARG A 51 -6.57 12.42 -3.56
CA ARG A 51 -6.69 12.36 -2.12
C ARG A 51 -6.67 10.89 -1.70
N VAL A 52 -5.69 10.52 -0.90
CA VAL A 52 -5.44 9.12 -0.51
C VAL A 52 -5.17 9.08 0.99
N GLU A 53 -5.85 8.17 1.67
CA GLU A 53 -5.47 7.81 3.03
C GLU A 53 -4.44 6.71 2.98
N ILE A 54 -3.38 6.84 3.74
CA ILE A 54 -2.32 5.83 3.82
C ILE A 54 -2.10 5.38 5.25
N ALA A 55 -1.68 4.13 5.40
CA ALA A 55 -1.21 3.59 6.66
C ALA A 55 0.11 2.85 6.41
N MET A 56 1.10 3.13 7.22
CA MET A 56 2.39 2.46 7.15
C MET A 56 2.44 1.39 8.22
N MET A 57 2.61 0.14 7.80
CA MET A 57 2.73 -1.02 8.69
C MET A 57 4.16 -1.54 8.64
N VAL A 58 4.73 -1.83 9.80
CA VAL A 58 6.12 -2.31 9.91
C VAL A 58 6.13 -3.73 10.46
N THR A 59 7.04 -4.57 9.94
CA THR A 59 7.23 -5.94 10.43
C THR A 59 7.83 -5.93 11.83
N PRO A 60 7.64 -7.03 12.62
CA PRO A 60 8.16 -7.09 14.00
C PRO A 60 9.66 -6.84 14.11
N ASP A 61 10.45 -7.23 13.10
CA ASP A 61 11.90 -6.98 13.08
C ASP A 61 12.27 -5.54 12.71
N GLY A 62 11.29 -4.73 12.29
CA GLY A 62 11.52 -3.34 11.92
C GLY A 62 12.16 -3.11 10.56
N HIS A 63 12.38 -4.16 9.78
CA HIS A 63 13.14 -4.05 8.52
C HIS A 63 12.29 -3.86 7.28
N SER A 64 11.02 -4.23 7.31
CA SER A 64 10.16 -4.18 6.13
C SER A 64 8.86 -3.45 6.42
N ARG A 65 8.34 -2.77 5.40
CA ARG A 65 7.11 -1.99 5.52
C ARG A 65 6.15 -2.27 4.39
N LEU A 66 4.87 -2.17 4.71
CA LEU A 66 3.79 -2.10 3.74
C LEU A 66 3.16 -0.72 3.84
N GLU A 67 2.96 -0.07 2.70
CA GLU A 67 2.15 1.14 2.62
C GLU A 67 0.78 0.76 2.11
N ILE A 68 -0.23 0.85 2.98
CA ILE A 68 -1.60 0.51 2.62
C ILE A 68 -2.31 1.80 2.25
N SER A 69 -2.94 1.83 1.08
CA SER A 69 -3.55 3.03 0.52
C SER A 69 -5.03 2.80 0.25
N ARG A 70 -5.85 3.79 0.60
CA ARG A 70 -7.27 3.85 0.25
C ARG A 70 -7.52 5.13 -0.52
N PHE A 71 -7.88 5.01 -1.80
CA PHE A 71 -8.16 6.17 -2.62
C PHE A 71 -9.55 6.73 -2.31
N LEU A 72 -9.59 8.03 -2.03
CA LEU A 72 -10.81 8.79 -1.85
C LEU A 72 -11.17 9.51 -3.14
N THR A 73 -10.16 10.03 -3.86
CA THR A 73 -10.27 10.71 -5.14
C THR A 73 -8.98 10.50 -5.92
N PRO A 74 -9.04 10.04 -7.17
CA PRO A 74 -10.18 9.42 -7.83
C PRO A 74 -10.53 8.07 -7.21
N PRO A 75 -11.74 7.55 -7.43
CA PRO A 75 -12.12 6.24 -6.89
C PRO A 75 -11.32 5.11 -7.53
N VAL A 76 -11.22 3.99 -6.84
CA VAL A 76 -10.57 2.79 -7.37
C VAL A 76 -11.29 2.31 -8.64
N VAL A 77 -10.52 1.82 -9.61
CA VAL A 77 -11.07 1.52 -10.95
C VAL A 77 -10.98 0.05 -11.35
N ALA A 78 -10.15 -0.74 -10.69
CA ALA A 78 -9.91 -2.11 -11.09
C ALA A 78 -9.74 -3.01 -9.87
N ASP A 79 -10.12 -4.29 -10.04
CA ASP A 79 -9.98 -5.31 -9.02
C ASP A 79 -9.22 -6.49 -9.63
N HIS A 80 -8.04 -6.78 -9.08
CA HIS A 80 -7.17 -7.86 -9.57
C HIS A 80 -7.35 -9.18 -8.84
N ARG A 81 -8.33 -9.29 -7.93
CA ARG A 81 -8.53 -10.52 -7.13
C ARG A 81 -8.78 -11.75 -7.99
N ASN A 82 -9.38 -11.58 -9.16
CA ASN A 82 -9.68 -12.68 -10.06
C ASN A 82 -8.66 -12.87 -11.17
N ALA A 83 -7.57 -12.13 -11.17
CA ALA A 83 -6.52 -12.30 -12.17
C ALA A 83 -5.84 -13.65 -11.99
N PRO A 84 -5.51 -14.36 -13.09
CA PRO A 84 -4.76 -15.62 -12.97
C PRO A 84 -3.35 -15.37 -12.45
N VAL A 85 -2.78 -16.36 -11.79
CA VAL A 85 -1.45 -16.22 -11.15
C VAL A 85 -0.33 -15.93 -12.16
N ASN A 86 -0.54 -16.21 -13.43
CA ASN A 86 0.43 -15.92 -14.50
C ASN A 86 0.13 -14.62 -15.25
N ALA A 87 -0.75 -13.77 -14.73
CA ALA A 87 -0.93 -12.44 -15.29
C ALA A 87 0.32 -11.60 -15.05
N LEU A 88 0.63 -10.72 -16.01
CA LEU A 88 1.76 -9.80 -15.85
C LEU A 88 1.51 -8.85 -14.70
N GLY A 89 2.53 -8.57 -13.90
CA GLY A 89 2.48 -7.63 -12.79
C GLY A 89 2.95 -8.27 -11.48
N TYR A 90 2.60 -7.62 -10.37
CA TYR A 90 2.96 -8.13 -9.05
C TYR A 90 2.14 -9.37 -8.73
N LEU A 91 2.80 -10.37 -8.15
CA LEU A 91 2.13 -11.62 -7.79
C LEU A 91 1.73 -11.66 -6.32
N ARG A 92 2.68 -11.40 -5.41
CA ARG A 92 2.42 -11.61 -3.98
C ARG A 92 3.40 -10.85 -3.09
N VAL A 93 3.02 -10.76 -1.81
CA VAL A 93 3.92 -10.47 -0.70
C VAL A 93 4.04 -11.73 0.13
N MET A 94 5.26 -12.12 0.49
CA MET A 94 5.51 -13.35 1.23
C MET A 94 6.19 -13.02 2.56
N PHE A 95 5.70 -13.63 3.63
CA PHE A 95 6.27 -13.48 4.96
C PHE A 95 6.82 -14.81 5.44
N THR A 96 7.84 -14.76 6.28
CA THR A 96 8.34 -15.91 7.04
C THR A 96 7.77 -15.86 8.45
N VAL A 97 7.28 -16.97 8.91
CA VAL A 97 6.75 -17.10 10.28
C VAL A 97 7.65 -17.99 11.13
#